data_0f397fa68dfb36313c6524a8ccc83212
#
_entry.id   0f397fa68dfb36313c6524a8ccc83212
#
_cell.length_a   1.000
_cell.length_b   1.000
_cell.length_c   1.000
_cell.angle_alpha   90.00
_cell.angle_beta   90.00
_cell.angle_gamma   90.00
#
_symmetry.space_group_name_H-M   'P 1'
#
loop_
_entity.id
_entity.type
_entity.pdbx_description
1 polymer ?
#
loop_
_entity_poly.entity_id
_entity_poly.type
_entity_poly.pdbx_seq_one_letter_code
_entity_poly.pdbx_strand_id
1 'polypeptide(L)'
;MREKDIEAGLVKAVRNTGGICPKFISPGMDGMPDRIVLMPGGKIGFVEVKAPGKKPRKLQIRRHVVLRHLGFPVFILDDPKQIPEIIHGIERGTGWET
;
A
#
# COMPACT_ATOMS: atom_id res chain seq x y z
N MET A 1 18.04 0.91 -6.44
CA MET A 1 17.21 1.71 -5.54
C MET A 1 16.80 0.86 -4.35
N ARG A 2 16.88 1.42 -3.15
CA ARG A 2 16.56 0.68 -1.93
C ARG A 2 15.06 0.79 -1.62
N GLU A 3 14.57 -0.20 -0.86
CA GLU A 3 13.17 -0.19 -0.42
C GLU A 3 12.79 1.11 0.27
N LYS A 4 13.64 1.63 1.15
CA LYS A 4 13.33 2.85 1.89
C LYS A 4 13.22 4.09 0.97
N ASP A 5 13.89 4.08 -0.17
CA ASP A 5 13.77 5.19 -1.13
C ASP A 5 12.41 5.14 -1.84
N ILE A 6 11.96 3.94 -2.17
CA ILE A 6 10.64 3.73 -2.76
C ILE A 6 9.57 4.13 -1.75
N GLU A 7 9.75 3.73 -0.51
CA GLU A 7 8.82 4.04 0.58
C GLU A 7 8.70 5.54 0.81
N ALA A 8 9.83 6.25 0.82
CA ALA A 8 9.84 7.71 0.97
C ALA A 8 9.08 8.39 -0.18
N GLY A 9 9.22 7.88 -1.39
CA GLY A 9 8.49 8.40 -2.55
C GLY A 9 6.98 8.24 -2.41
N LEU A 10 6.55 7.12 -1.87
CA LEU A 10 5.12 6.90 -1.61
C LEU A 10 4.59 7.89 -0.56
N VAL A 11 5.30 8.06 0.55
CA VAL A 11 4.89 8.98 1.61
C VAL A 11 4.75 10.39 1.06
N LYS A 12 5.71 10.84 0.26
CA LYS A 12 5.67 12.17 -0.34
C LYS A 12 4.47 12.32 -1.29
N ALA A 13 4.24 11.33 -2.13
CA ALA A 13 3.14 11.37 -3.08
C ALA A 13 1.78 11.42 -2.38
N VAL A 14 1.61 10.65 -1.31
CA VAL A 14 0.37 10.68 -0.52
C VAL A 14 0.19 12.03 0.14
N ARG A 15 1.25 12.62 0.72
CA ARG A 15 1.18 13.96 1.30
C ARG A 15 0.74 15.00 0.29
N ASN A 16 1.20 14.88 -0.94
CA ASN A 16 0.83 15.82 -1.99
C ASN A 16 -0.66 15.79 -2.33
N THR A 17 -1.36 14.72 -1.97
CA THR A 17 -2.82 14.66 -2.12
C THR A 17 -3.56 15.27 -0.93
N GLY A 18 -2.86 15.65 0.11
CA GLY A 18 -3.47 16.07 1.37
C GLY A 18 -3.67 14.93 2.36
N GLY A 19 -3.18 13.75 2.04
CA GLY A 19 -3.31 12.57 2.88
C GLY A 19 -2.10 12.31 3.77
N ILE A 20 -2.15 11.18 4.47
CA ILE A 20 -1.05 10.69 5.30
C ILE A 20 -0.81 9.22 5.02
N CYS A 21 0.44 8.79 5.24
CA CYS A 21 0.83 7.42 4.92
C CYS A 21 1.67 6.84 6.07
N PRO A 22 1.06 6.62 7.25
CA PRO A 22 1.80 6.11 8.38
C PRO A 22 2.18 4.63 8.21
N LYS A 23 3.20 4.21 8.94
CA LYS A 23 3.53 2.80 9.03
C LYS A 23 2.36 2.07 9.68
N PHE A 24 2.09 0.86 9.18
CA PHE A 24 1.05 0.03 9.75
C PHE A 24 1.69 -1.13 10.49
N ILE A 25 1.51 -1.14 11.80
CA ILE A 25 2.04 -2.18 12.67
C ILE A 25 0.86 -2.90 13.30
N SER A 26 0.82 -4.23 13.14
CA SER A 26 -0.26 -5.05 13.67
C SER A 26 0.32 -6.18 14.52
N PRO A 27 0.62 -5.93 15.81
CA PRO A 27 1.29 -6.93 16.65
C PRO A 27 0.54 -8.24 16.77
N GLY A 28 -0.77 -8.23 16.69
CA GLY A 28 -1.59 -9.43 16.83
C GLY A 28 -1.85 -10.16 15.51
N MET A 29 -1.30 -9.68 14.40
CA MET A 29 -1.57 -10.29 13.10
C MET A 29 -0.40 -10.06 12.15
N ASP A 30 0.46 -11.06 12.04
CA ASP A 30 1.62 -10.99 11.14
C ASP A 30 1.22 -10.95 9.68
N GLY A 31 2.07 -10.36 8.85
CA GLY A 31 1.90 -10.37 7.39
C GLY A 31 1.04 -9.25 6.84
N MET A 32 0.62 -8.31 7.67
CA MET A 32 -0.13 -7.15 7.21
C MET A 32 0.77 -6.22 6.38
N PRO A 33 0.19 -5.41 5.47
CA PRO A 33 0.98 -4.46 4.66
C PRO A 33 1.73 -3.44 5.51
N ASP A 34 2.83 -2.91 4.96
CA ASP A 34 3.73 -1.99 5.66
C ASP A 34 3.13 -0.63 5.95
N ARG A 35 2.29 -0.14 5.05
CA ARG A 35 1.74 1.22 5.12
C ARG A 35 0.23 1.22 4.97
N ILE A 36 -0.41 2.09 5.73
CA ILE A 36 -1.80 2.46 5.48
C ILE A 36 -1.80 3.83 4.83
N VAL A 37 -2.64 4.00 3.81
CA VAL A 37 -2.77 5.27 3.09
C VAL A 37 -4.16 5.83 3.38
N LEU A 38 -4.17 7.04 3.91
CA LEU A 38 -5.41 7.75 4.24
C LEU A 38 -5.44 9.03 3.44
N MET A 39 -6.43 9.19 2.58
CA MET A 39 -6.53 10.34 1.68
C MET A 39 -7.87 11.07 1.84
N PRO A 40 -7.92 12.34 1.39
CA PRO A 40 -9.15 13.13 1.52
C PRO A 40 -10.37 12.41 0.93
N GLY A 41 -11.53 12.63 1.54
CA GLY A 41 -12.77 11.97 1.12
C GLY A 41 -12.97 10.60 1.74
N GLY A 42 -12.20 10.26 2.79
CA GLY A 42 -12.31 8.97 3.45
C GLY A 42 -11.74 7.81 2.65
N LYS A 43 -10.81 8.10 1.75
CA LYS A 43 -10.19 7.06 0.91
C LYS A 43 -9.10 6.34 1.69
N ILE A 44 -9.15 5.02 1.72
CA ILE A 44 -8.21 4.18 2.46
C ILE A 44 -7.63 3.13 1.53
N GLY A 45 -6.33 2.88 1.66
CA GLY A 45 -5.68 1.78 0.97
C GLY A 45 -4.50 1.27 1.78
N PHE A 46 -3.96 0.13 1.36
CA PHE A 46 -2.81 -0.49 2.00
C PHE A 46 -1.72 -0.72 0.96
N VAL A 47 -0.48 -0.55 1.37
CA VAL A 47 0.65 -0.73 0.45
C VAL A 47 1.73 -1.58 1.13
N GLU A 48 2.13 -2.65 0.44
CA GLU A 48 3.27 -3.46 0.81
C GLU A 48 4.46 -2.97 -0.01
N VAL A 49 5.49 -2.45 0.66
CA VAL A 49 6.67 -1.93 -0.03
C VAL A 49 7.74 -3.00 -0.08
N LYS A 50 8.31 -3.21 -1.26
CA LYS A 50 9.39 -4.17 -1.49
C LYS A 50 10.52 -3.53 -2.28
N ALA A 51 11.74 -4.00 -2.08
CA ALA A 51 12.84 -3.63 -2.94
C ALA A 51 12.58 -4.17 -4.35
N PRO A 52 13.16 -3.54 -5.40
CA PRO A 52 12.92 -4.00 -6.77
C PRO A 52 13.20 -5.50 -6.93
N GLY A 53 12.23 -6.20 -7.53
CA GLY A 53 12.34 -7.63 -7.80
C GLY A 53 12.04 -8.55 -6.63
N LYS A 54 11.81 -8.00 -5.45
CA LYS A 54 11.44 -8.81 -4.27
C LYS A 54 9.94 -9.07 -4.27
N LYS A 55 9.57 -10.25 -3.75
CA LYS A 55 8.18 -10.68 -3.71
C LYS A 55 7.67 -10.75 -2.27
N PRO A 56 6.37 -10.54 -2.04
CA PRO A 56 5.79 -10.76 -0.73
C PRO A 56 5.88 -12.23 -0.33
N ARG A 57 5.97 -12.47 0.98
CA ARG A 57 5.91 -13.83 1.52
C ARG A 57 4.48 -14.38 1.41
N LYS A 58 4.34 -15.70 1.49
CA LYS A 58 3.02 -16.36 1.40
C LYS A 58 2.02 -15.81 2.41
N LEU A 59 2.45 -15.59 3.65
CA LEU A 59 1.56 -15.04 4.67
C LEU A 59 1.09 -13.63 4.30
N GLN A 60 1.97 -12.81 3.77
CA GLN A 60 1.61 -11.46 3.32
C GLN A 60 0.54 -11.52 2.22
N ILE A 61 0.73 -12.42 1.25
CA ILE A 61 -0.25 -12.60 0.17
C ILE A 61 -1.62 -12.98 0.73
N ARG A 62 -1.66 -13.88 1.73
CA ARG A 62 -2.93 -14.26 2.36
C ARG A 62 -3.62 -13.09 3.06
N ARG A 63 -2.84 -12.24 3.74
CA ARG A 63 -3.41 -11.04 4.39
C ARG A 63 -3.96 -10.06 3.37
N HIS A 64 -3.26 -9.90 2.24
CA HIS A 64 -3.72 -9.04 1.15
C HIS A 64 -5.07 -9.52 0.60
N VAL A 65 -5.24 -10.83 0.43
CA VAL A 65 -6.50 -11.41 -0.04
C VAL A 65 -7.64 -11.08 0.94
N VAL A 66 -7.40 -11.23 2.24
CA VAL A 66 -8.41 -10.90 3.26
C VAL A 66 -8.81 -9.44 3.17
N LEU A 67 -7.84 -8.54 3.08
CA LEU A 67 -8.12 -7.10 3.00
C LEU A 67 -8.93 -6.75 1.75
N ARG A 68 -8.59 -7.33 0.60
CA ARG A 68 -9.33 -7.12 -0.64
C ARG A 68 -10.75 -7.65 -0.55
N HIS A 69 -10.94 -8.79 0.08
CA HIS A 69 -12.27 -9.34 0.31
C HIS A 69 -13.13 -8.41 1.18
N LEU A 70 -12.50 -7.67 2.09
CA LEU A 70 -13.21 -6.70 2.91
C LEU A 70 -13.49 -5.40 2.16
N GLY A 71 -12.99 -5.28 0.92
CA GLY A 71 -13.23 -4.12 0.08
C GLY A 71 -12.14 -3.04 0.14
N PHE A 72 -10.98 -3.34 0.71
CA PHE A 72 -9.89 -2.38 0.79
C PHE A 72 -8.89 -2.57 -0.34
N PRO A 73 -8.48 -1.49 -1.03
CA PRO A 73 -7.40 -1.58 -2.01
C PRO A 73 -6.09 -1.99 -1.34
N VAL A 74 -5.38 -2.93 -1.95
CA VAL A 74 -4.06 -3.36 -1.49
C VAL A 74 -3.13 -3.43 -2.69
N PHE A 75 -1.99 -2.79 -2.58
CA PHE A 75 -1.00 -2.75 -3.66
C PHE A 75 0.36 -3.21 -3.17
N ILE A 76 1.12 -3.81 -4.07
CA ILE A 76 2.52 -4.14 -3.87
C ILE A 76 3.32 -3.09 -4.64
N LEU A 77 4.22 -2.41 -3.96
CA LEU A 77 5.03 -1.34 -4.52
C LEU A 77 6.50 -1.75 -4.52
N ASP A 78 7.04 -2.08 -5.70
CA ASP A 78 8.45 -2.43 -5.85
C ASP A 78 9.16 -1.61 -6.93
N ASP A 79 8.45 -0.63 -7.51
CA ASP A 79 8.99 0.27 -8.52
C ASP A 79 8.32 1.64 -8.34
N PRO A 80 9.10 2.73 -8.20
CA PRO A 80 8.51 4.08 -8.04
C PRO A 80 7.54 4.49 -9.12
N LYS A 81 7.66 3.92 -10.31
CA LYS A 81 6.76 4.22 -11.43
C LYS A 81 5.32 3.80 -11.15
N GLN A 82 5.12 2.88 -10.21
CA GLN A 82 3.78 2.41 -9.82
C GLN A 82 3.04 3.39 -8.91
N ILE A 83 3.75 4.35 -8.32
CA ILE A 83 3.15 5.24 -7.30
C ILE A 83 1.93 6.02 -7.84
N PRO A 84 1.98 6.67 -9.01
CA PRO A 84 0.80 7.40 -9.50
C PRO A 84 -0.41 6.48 -9.69
N GLU A 85 -0.21 5.28 -10.17
CA GLU A 85 -1.28 4.31 -10.39
C GLU A 85 -1.89 3.86 -9.06
N ILE A 86 -1.05 3.66 -8.03
CA ILE A 86 -1.52 3.30 -6.68
C ILE A 86 -2.39 4.43 -6.12
N ILE A 87 -1.93 5.67 -6.20
CA ILE A 87 -2.69 6.83 -5.74
C ILE A 87 -4.05 6.89 -6.43
N HIS A 88 -4.07 6.76 -7.75
CA HIS A 88 -5.33 6.79 -8.53
C HIS A 88 -6.24 5.64 -8.13
N GLY A 89 -5.70 4.44 -7.91
CA GLY A 89 -6.49 3.29 -7.49
C GLY A 89 -7.18 3.52 -6.16
N ILE A 90 -6.47 4.09 -5.19
CA ILE A 90 -7.03 4.38 -3.88
C ILE A 90 -8.10 5.47 -3.99
N GLU A 91 -7.85 6.51 -4.78
CA GLU A 91 -8.82 7.59 -5.00
C GLU A 91 -10.13 7.08 -5.59
N ARG A 92 -10.06 6.13 -6.53
CA ARG A 92 -11.24 5.56 -7.16
C ARG A 92 -11.88 4.42 -6.37
N GLY A 93 -11.22 3.95 -5.31
CA GLY A 93 -11.67 2.80 -4.56
C GLY A 93 -11.48 1.48 -5.32
N THR A 94 -10.51 1.43 -6.24
CA THR A 94 -10.15 0.20 -6.95
C THR A 94 -8.87 -0.40 -6.34
N GLY A 95 -8.55 -1.64 -6.70
CA GLY A 95 -7.39 -2.33 -6.15
C GLY A 95 -7.77 -3.35 -5.09
N TRP A 96 -9.07 -3.57 -4.89
CA TRP A 96 -9.59 -4.64 -4.05
C TRP A 96 -9.96 -5.87 -4.88
N GLU A 97 -10.09 -5.70 -6.19
CA GLU A 97 -10.32 -6.83 -7.10
C GLU A 97 -9.05 -7.67 -7.21
N THR A 98 -9.20 -8.96 -7.32
CA THR A 98 -8.05 -9.87 -7.51
C THR A 98 -7.87 -10.25 -8.95
#